data_0c462172839da392308803924a7473b8
#
_entry.id   0c462172839da392308803924a7473b8
#
_cell.length_a   1.000
_cell.length_b   1.000
_cell.length_c   1.000
_cell.angle_alpha   90.00
_cell.angle_beta   90.00
_cell.angle_gamma   90.00
#
_symmetry.space_group_name_H-M   'P 1'
#
loop_
_entity.id
_entity.type
_entity.pdbx_description
1 polymer ?
#
loop_
_entity_poly.entity_id
_entity_poly.type
_entity_poly.pdbx_seq_one_letter_code
_entity_poly.pdbx_strand_id
1 'polypeptide(L)'
;MKDYARIAKKITSVLFLVQSLSSAGFIAVFTVNALVGAELSGQPALAGVPEAVRVLGQAFAALAWGYIMEQIGRRRSFAMGQVVGVIGSVIAGGAVVSRSFPLFLVGLALMGMARASADLGRFAAAEVHLSEKRGRAISNVVLGGTIGSVVGPLLVGPTGLWSLKVGFPEMAGPYSVGFLFWGVAAILVFIGLRPDPRDVGRELARLNPHTVPHLGRTRTLREILQQPGVIVAIVTVVFAQMVMITLMVMTSVHMKVYHHPLTAISLVISAHTLGMYAFSIISGRLTDRWGRGQVIILGTGLLILSCLMAAPSTNLLPLGIALFLLGLGWNFAYVAGSTLLADQLLPTERAKTQGFNDLLLGFGAAAGSFGSGMVFAASGYGALGLVAASATLVPLGLALWWQMRGRLARSVPSNI
;
A
#
# COMPACT_ATOMS: atom_id res chain seq x y z
N MET A 1 -14.93 -32.65 -5.90
CA MET A 1 -13.64 -31.98 -5.57
C MET A 1 -12.92 -31.39 -6.78
N LYS A 2 -12.85 -32.05 -7.95
CA LYS A 2 -12.19 -31.47 -9.16
C LYS A 2 -12.84 -30.15 -9.63
N ASP A 3 -14.17 -30.04 -9.58
CA ASP A 3 -14.88 -28.82 -9.99
C ASP A 3 -14.62 -27.64 -9.05
N TYR A 4 -14.56 -27.87 -7.74
CA TYR A 4 -14.20 -26.82 -6.77
C TYR A 4 -12.80 -26.27 -6.99
N ALA A 5 -11.82 -27.14 -7.27
CA ALA A 5 -10.45 -26.70 -7.55
C ALA A 5 -10.38 -25.83 -8.82
N ARG A 6 -11.16 -26.16 -9.85
CA ARG A 6 -11.27 -25.37 -11.08
C ARG A 6 -11.92 -24.01 -10.85
N ILE A 7 -13.02 -23.99 -10.08
CA ILE A 7 -13.71 -22.75 -9.69
C ILE A 7 -12.79 -21.85 -8.85
N ALA A 8 -12.14 -22.40 -7.83
CA ALA A 8 -11.22 -21.66 -6.99
C ALA A 8 -10.05 -21.05 -7.78
N LYS A 9 -9.46 -21.83 -8.71
CA LYS A 9 -8.41 -21.34 -9.60
C LYS A 9 -8.90 -20.20 -10.50
N LYS A 10 -10.10 -20.33 -11.11
CA LYS A 10 -10.72 -19.27 -11.93
C LYS A 10 -10.92 -18.00 -11.12
N ILE A 11 -11.54 -18.09 -9.94
CA ILE A 11 -11.80 -16.94 -9.06
C ILE A 11 -10.48 -16.24 -8.67
N THR A 12 -9.47 -17.00 -8.25
CA THR A 12 -8.16 -16.46 -7.89
C THR A 12 -7.48 -15.77 -9.07
N SER A 13 -7.60 -16.34 -10.31
CA SER A 13 -7.03 -15.72 -11.51
C SER A 13 -7.75 -14.41 -11.87
N VAL A 14 -9.07 -14.35 -11.75
CA VAL A 14 -9.83 -13.11 -11.96
C VAL A 14 -9.41 -12.05 -10.94
N LEU A 15 -9.33 -12.40 -9.65
CA LEU A 15 -8.90 -11.49 -8.60
C LEU A 15 -7.45 -11.02 -8.77
N PHE A 16 -6.55 -11.88 -9.25
CA PHE A 16 -5.19 -11.52 -9.64
C PHE A 16 -5.18 -10.43 -10.73
N LEU A 17 -5.94 -10.61 -11.80
CA LEU A 17 -6.02 -9.63 -12.90
C LEU A 17 -6.65 -8.31 -12.43
N VAL A 18 -7.73 -8.38 -11.66
CA VAL A 18 -8.39 -7.21 -11.07
C VAL A 18 -7.40 -6.44 -10.17
N GLN A 19 -6.65 -7.13 -9.32
CA GLN A 19 -5.65 -6.52 -8.46
C GLN A 19 -4.52 -5.88 -9.28
N SER A 20 -4.07 -6.53 -10.36
CA SER A 20 -3.03 -5.99 -11.26
C SER A 20 -3.48 -4.69 -11.91
N LEU A 21 -4.68 -4.68 -12.51
CA LEU A 21 -5.23 -3.50 -13.17
C LEU A 21 -5.51 -2.37 -12.17
N SER A 22 -6.16 -2.68 -11.05
CA SER A 22 -6.48 -1.68 -10.02
C SER A 22 -5.21 -1.06 -9.43
N SER A 23 -4.14 -1.85 -9.22
CA SER A 23 -2.86 -1.35 -8.75
C SER A 23 -2.13 -0.50 -9.80
N ALA A 24 -2.17 -0.88 -11.07
CA ALA A 24 -1.56 -0.11 -12.14
C ALA A 24 -2.24 1.26 -12.30
N GLY A 25 -3.58 1.28 -12.35
CA GLY A 25 -4.36 2.52 -12.40
C GLY A 25 -4.10 3.41 -11.19
N PHE A 26 -4.05 2.81 -10.01
CA PHE A 26 -3.78 3.51 -8.76
C PHE A 26 -2.40 4.18 -8.74
N ILE A 27 -1.33 3.44 -9.05
CA ILE A 27 0.04 3.98 -8.98
C ILE A 27 0.33 4.98 -10.11
N ALA A 28 -0.27 4.80 -11.29
CA ALA A 28 -0.19 5.80 -12.35
C ALA A 28 -0.71 7.16 -11.88
N VAL A 29 -1.89 7.19 -11.27
CA VAL A 29 -2.49 8.40 -10.71
C VAL A 29 -1.68 8.94 -9.53
N PHE A 30 -1.27 8.06 -8.61
CA PHE A 30 -0.44 8.44 -7.46
C PHE A 30 0.81 9.24 -7.85
N THR A 31 1.45 8.87 -8.95
CA THR A 31 2.68 9.50 -9.45
C THR A 31 2.52 11.01 -9.69
N VAL A 32 1.32 11.47 -10.04
CA VAL A 32 1.04 12.87 -10.38
C VAL A 32 0.21 13.63 -9.34
N ASN A 33 -0.35 12.94 -8.34
CA ASN A 33 -1.27 13.55 -7.37
C ASN A 33 -0.70 14.78 -6.66
N ALA A 34 0.56 14.73 -6.22
CA ALA A 34 1.18 15.83 -5.52
C ALA A 34 1.49 17.01 -6.47
N LEU A 35 1.88 16.72 -7.73
CA LEU A 35 2.08 17.75 -8.76
C LEU A 35 0.78 18.48 -9.04
N VAL A 36 -0.29 17.73 -9.32
CA VAL A 36 -1.62 18.28 -9.55
C VAL A 36 -2.11 19.06 -8.33
N GLY A 37 -1.87 18.52 -7.12
CA GLY A 37 -2.22 19.20 -5.87
C GLY A 37 -1.54 20.55 -5.70
N ALA A 38 -0.26 20.64 -5.97
CA ALA A 38 0.51 21.89 -5.93
C ALA A 38 0.01 22.88 -7.01
N GLU A 39 -0.22 22.41 -8.23
CA GLU A 39 -0.68 23.25 -9.34
C GLU A 39 -2.10 23.78 -9.12
N LEU A 40 -3.07 22.92 -8.77
CA LEU A 40 -4.46 23.32 -8.59
C LEU A 40 -4.70 24.19 -7.35
N SER A 41 -3.93 23.97 -6.27
CA SER A 41 -4.02 24.80 -5.06
C SER A 41 -3.25 26.11 -5.18
N GLY A 42 -2.29 26.22 -6.11
CA GLY A 42 -1.36 27.32 -6.20
C GLY A 42 -0.35 27.39 -5.03
N GLN A 43 -0.31 26.38 -4.17
CA GLN A 43 0.49 26.36 -2.95
C GLN A 43 1.24 25.02 -2.79
N PRO A 44 2.59 25.01 -2.82
CA PRO A 44 3.38 23.80 -2.60
C PRO A 44 3.09 23.11 -1.26
N ALA A 45 2.70 23.88 -0.23
CA ALA A 45 2.32 23.37 1.08
C ALA A 45 1.13 22.39 1.04
N LEU A 46 0.22 22.56 0.06
CA LEU A 46 -0.97 21.71 -0.11
C LEU A 46 -0.72 20.52 -1.06
N ALA A 47 0.50 20.34 -1.58
CA ALA A 47 0.85 19.24 -2.48
C ALA A 47 0.59 17.84 -1.89
N GLY A 48 0.72 17.69 -0.58
CA GLY A 48 0.45 16.43 0.12
C GLY A 48 -1.02 16.16 0.45
N VAL A 49 -1.90 17.19 0.39
CA VAL A 49 -3.32 17.07 0.75
C VAL A 49 -4.06 16.04 -0.12
N PRO A 50 -3.88 16.00 -1.45
CA PRO A 50 -4.54 15.03 -2.31
C PRO A 50 -4.32 13.58 -1.89
N GLU A 51 -3.08 13.23 -1.58
CA GLU A 51 -2.75 11.86 -1.16
C GLU A 51 -3.27 11.56 0.25
N ALA A 52 -3.23 12.52 1.16
CA ALA A 52 -3.82 12.37 2.50
C ALA A 52 -5.32 12.10 2.42
N VAL A 53 -6.07 12.86 1.60
CA VAL A 53 -7.52 12.67 1.38
C VAL A 53 -7.79 11.30 0.77
N ARG A 54 -7.01 10.87 -0.20
CA ARG A 54 -7.13 9.55 -0.82
C ARG A 54 -6.95 8.42 0.21
N VAL A 55 -5.89 8.51 1.05
CA VAL A 55 -5.60 7.51 2.09
C VAL A 55 -6.69 7.47 3.15
N LEU A 56 -7.20 8.61 3.58
CA LEU A 56 -8.32 8.67 4.51
C LEU A 56 -9.59 8.07 3.89
N GLY A 57 -9.89 8.39 2.61
CA GLY A 57 -10.97 7.75 1.88
C GLY A 57 -10.85 6.23 1.84
N GLN A 58 -9.64 5.71 1.64
CA GLN A 58 -9.35 4.27 1.69
C GLN A 58 -9.60 3.69 3.09
N ALA A 59 -9.10 4.33 4.14
CA ALA A 59 -9.21 3.85 5.51
C ALA A 59 -10.67 3.77 5.98
N PHE A 60 -11.47 4.82 5.75
CA PHE A 60 -12.89 4.82 6.12
C PHE A 60 -13.71 3.83 5.28
N ALA A 61 -13.43 3.71 4.00
CA ALA A 61 -14.16 2.81 3.13
C ALA A 61 -13.87 1.33 3.39
N ALA A 62 -12.72 0.98 3.95
CA ALA A 62 -12.37 -0.41 4.24
C ALA A 62 -13.39 -1.09 5.15
N LEU A 63 -13.87 -0.39 6.19
CA LEU A 63 -14.91 -0.89 7.08
C LEU A 63 -16.25 -1.03 6.36
N ALA A 64 -16.64 -0.02 5.58
CA ALA A 64 -17.89 -0.02 4.83
C ALA A 64 -17.94 -1.16 3.81
N TRP A 65 -16.85 -1.38 3.06
CA TRP A 65 -16.77 -2.48 2.09
C TRP A 65 -16.87 -3.86 2.74
N GLY A 66 -16.27 -4.06 3.90
CA GLY A 66 -16.40 -5.31 4.64
C GLY A 66 -17.87 -5.65 4.90
N TYR A 67 -18.64 -4.68 5.42
CA TYR A 67 -20.06 -4.82 5.69
C TYR A 67 -20.89 -5.04 4.42
N ILE A 68 -20.68 -4.24 3.38
CA ILE A 68 -21.39 -4.35 2.09
C ILE A 68 -21.15 -5.73 1.46
N MET A 69 -19.91 -6.22 1.51
CA MET A 69 -19.54 -7.54 0.95
C MET A 69 -20.26 -8.69 1.65
N GLU A 70 -20.57 -8.57 2.93
CA GLU A 70 -21.34 -9.60 3.64
C GLU A 70 -22.81 -9.58 3.24
N GLN A 71 -23.38 -8.42 2.98
CA GLN A 71 -24.79 -8.28 2.63
C GLN A 71 -25.10 -8.70 1.18
N ILE A 72 -24.44 -8.06 0.21
CA ILE A 72 -24.78 -8.22 -1.21
C ILE A 72 -23.88 -9.19 -1.97
N GLY A 73 -22.89 -9.80 -1.29
CA GLY A 73 -21.91 -10.74 -1.86
C GLY A 73 -20.64 -10.05 -2.35
N ARG A 74 -19.61 -10.88 -2.62
CA ARG A 74 -18.27 -10.40 -3.00
C ARG A 74 -18.26 -9.80 -4.40
N ARG A 75 -18.92 -10.49 -5.35
CA ARG A 75 -18.94 -10.08 -6.76
C ARG A 75 -19.54 -8.69 -6.98
N ARG A 76 -20.74 -8.44 -6.41
CA ARG A 76 -21.42 -7.14 -6.58
C ARG A 76 -20.61 -6.03 -5.92
N SER A 77 -20.12 -6.26 -4.73
CA SER A 77 -19.34 -5.27 -3.97
C SER A 77 -18.03 -4.91 -4.68
N PHE A 78 -17.30 -5.90 -5.22
CA PHE A 78 -16.09 -5.60 -6.01
C PHE A 78 -16.42 -4.82 -7.28
N ALA A 79 -17.47 -5.19 -8.01
CA ALA A 79 -17.90 -4.45 -9.20
C ALA A 79 -18.24 -2.99 -8.85
N MET A 80 -19.01 -2.75 -7.78
CA MET A 80 -19.31 -1.40 -7.27
C MET A 80 -18.03 -0.63 -6.91
N GLY A 81 -17.09 -1.27 -6.20
CA GLY A 81 -15.82 -0.64 -5.84
C GLY A 81 -15.02 -0.20 -7.07
N GLN A 82 -14.96 -1.04 -8.12
CA GLN A 82 -14.28 -0.66 -9.37
C GLN A 82 -15.01 0.49 -10.09
N VAL A 83 -16.35 0.50 -10.11
CA VAL A 83 -17.15 1.60 -10.69
C VAL A 83 -16.91 2.90 -9.92
N VAL A 84 -16.82 2.87 -8.60
CA VAL A 84 -16.42 4.05 -7.78
C VAL A 84 -15.05 4.56 -8.21
N GLY A 85 -14.09 3.67 -8.52
CA GLY A 85 -12.78 4.04 -9.06
C GLY A 85 -12.85 4.71 -10.42
N VAL A 86 -13.70 4.20 -11.32
CA VAL A 86 -13.98 4.83 -12.63
C VAL A 86 -14.51 6.25 -12.45
N ILE A 87 -15.54 6.42 -11.61
CA ILE A 87 -16.15 7.73 -11.32
C ILE A 87 -15.11 8.67 -10.72
N GLY A 88 -14.33 8.20 -9.73
CA GLY A 88 -13.26 8.97 -9.11
C GLY A 88 -12.21 9.44 -10.12
N SER A 89 -11.81 8.58 -11.08
CA SER A 89 -10.85 8.92 -12.13
C SER A 89 -11.39 9.97 -13.09
N VAL A 90 -12.67 9.85 -13.50
CA VAL A 90 -13.32 10.85 -14.37
C VAL A 90 -13.40 12.21 -13.67
N ILE A 91 -13.82 12.21 -12.39
CA ILE A 91 -13.92 13.44 -11.60
C ILE A 91 -12.53 14.06 -11.42
N ALA A 92 -11.50 13.27 -11.03
CA ALA A 92 -10.16 13.79 -10.82
C ALA A 92 -9.53 14.31 -12.13
N GLY A 93 -9.65 13.57 -13.24
CA GLY A 93 -9.21 14.01 -14.56
C GLY A 93 -9.93 15.28 -15.05
N GLY A 94 -11.25 15.33 -14.87
CA GLY A 94 -12.07 16.51 -15.16
C GLY A 94 -11.70 17.72 -14.29
N ALA A 95 -11.33 17.49 -13.03
CA ALA A 95 -10.87 18.53 -12.12
C ALA A 95 -9.54 19.14 -12.56
N VAL A 96 -8.62 18.36 -13.14
CA VAL A 96 -7.38 18.87 -13.75
C VAL A 96 -7.70 19.80 -14.91
N VAL A 97 -8.63 19.40 -15.78
CA VAL A 97 -9.04 20.22 -16.95
C VAL A 97 -9.76 21.49 -16.51
N SER A 98 -10.67 21.40 -15.55
CA SER A 98 -11.44 22.55 -15.04
C SER A 98 -10.71 23.37 -13.97
N ARG A 99 -9.46 22.99 -13.62
CA ARG A 99 -8.62 23.63 -12.60
C ARG A 99 -9.28 23.75 -11.22
N SER A 100 -10.05 22.74 -10.79
CA SER A 100 -10.80 22.73 -9.54
C SER A 100 -10.12 21.86 -8.49
N PHE A 101 -9.44 22.46 -7.50
CA PHE A 101 -8.82 21.71 -6.41
C PHE A 101 -9.84 20.95 -5.53
N PRO A 102 -11.00 21.52 -5.12
CA PRO A 102 -11.98 20.79 -4.33
C PRO A 102 -12.54 19.57 -5.07
N LEU A 103 -12.84 19.71 -6.37
CA LEU A 103 -13.34 18.60 -7.20
C LEU A 103 -12.29 17.49 -7.33
N PHE A 104 -11.01 17.88 -7.43
CA PHE A 104 -9.89 16.95 -7.44
C PHE A 104 -9.85 16.09 -6.17
N LEU A 105 -10.00 16.71 -5.00
CA LEU A 105 -10.01 15.98 -3.71
C LEU A 105 -11.18 14.99 -3.63
N VAL A 106 -12.37 15.37 -4.14
CA VAL A 106 -13.51 14.44 -4.20
C VAL A 106 -13.19 13.23 -5.08
N GLY A 107 -12.61 13.44 -6.27
CA GLY A 107 -12.18 12.36 -7.14
C GLY A 107 -11.21 11.40 -6.46
N LEU A 108 -10.21 11.95 -5.76
CA LEU A 108 -9.22 11.14 -5.05
C LEU A 108 -9.79 10.38 -3.84
N ALA A 109 -10.72 10.97 -3.10
CA ALA A 109 -11.42 10.26 -2.04
C ALA A 109 -12.14 9.01 -2.58
N LEU A 110 -12.87 9.14 -3.70
CA LEU A 110 -13.54 8.02 -4.37
C LEU A 110 -12.54 6.97 -4.86
N MET A 111 -11.39 7.39 -5.41
CA MET A 111 -10.33 6.46 -5.81
C MET A 111 -9.73 5.72 -4.61
N GLY A 112 -9.59 6.39 -3.47
CA GLY A 112 -9.22 5.75 -2.20
C GLY A 112 -10.24 4.69 -1.77
N MET A 113 -11.52 5.00 -1.85
CA MET A 113 -12.60 4.05 -1.55
C MET A 113 -12.55 2.82 -2.50
N ALA A 114 -12.31 3.04 -3.79
CA ALA A 114 -12.14 1.95 -4.77
C ALA A 114 -10.94 1.05 -4.42
N ARG A 115 -9.83 1.65 -4.02
CA ARG A 115 -8.63 0.92 -3.59
C ARG A 115 -8.91 0.01 -2.41
N ALA A 116 -9.64 0.49 -1.39
CA ALA A 116 -10.04 -0.31 -0.24
C ALA A 116 -10.83 -1.56 -0.64
N SER A 117 -11.75 -1.44 -1.61
CA SER A 117 -12.47 -2.60 -2.15
C SER A 117 -11.52 -3.59 -2.82
N ALA A 118 -10.62 -3.14 -3.70
CA ALA A 118 -9.69 -4.00 -4.42
C ALA A 118 -8.77 -4.80 -3.45
N ASP A 119 -8.28 -4.18 -2.40
CA ASP A 119 -7.38 -4.80 -1.41
C ASP A 119 -8.04 -5.95 -0.64
N LEU A 120 -9.37 -5.97 -0.53
CA LEU A 120 -10.13 -7.08 0.04
C LEU A 120 -10.17 -8.32 -0.86
N GLY A 121 -9.79 -8.20 -2.13
CA GLY A 121 -9.74 -9.31 -3.09
C GLY A 121 -8.89 -10.49 -2.64
N ARG A 122 -7.78 -10.23 -1.92
CA ARG A 122 -6.92 -11.26 -1.33
C ARG A 122 -7.65 -12.17 -0.33
N PHE A 123 -8.59 -11.61 0.42
CA PHE A 123 -9.39 -12.40 1.38
C PHE A 123 -10.47 -13.20 0.67
N ALA A 124 -11.12 -12.63 -0.36
CA ALA A 124 -12.07 -13.35 -1.19
C ALA A 124 -11.41 -14.54 -1.93
N ALA A 125 -10.14 -14.40 -2.33
CA ALA A 125 -9.39 -15.52 -2.88
C ALA A 125 -9.12 -16.61 -1.82
N ALA A 126 -8.87 -16.24 -0.56
CA ALA A 126 -8.68 -17.19 0.52
C ALA A 126 -9.96 -17.96 0.87
N GLU A 127 -11.14 -17.30 0.79
CA GLU A 127 -12.45 -17.90 1.12
C GLU A 127 -12.77 -19.14 0.27
N VAL A 128 -12.32 -19.18 -0.99
CA VAL A 128 -12.60 -20.26 -1.92
C VAL A 128 -11.58 -21.40 -1.88
N HIS A 129 -10.64 -21.38 -0.93
CA HIS A 129 -9.60 -22.40 -0.80
C HIS A 129 -9.63 -23.07 0.59
N LEU A 130 -9.20 -24.33 0.63
CA LEU A 130 -8.95 -25.04 1.88
C LEU A 130 -7.84 -24.35 2.67
N SER A 131 -7.83 -24.56 4.00
CA SER A 131 -6.90 -23.90 4.95
C SER A 131 -5.44 -23.96 4.52
N GLU A 132 -4.98 -25.11 4.00
CA GLU A 132 -3.59 -25.32 3.58
C GLU A 132 -3.19 -24.48 2.33
N LYS A 133 -4.17 -24.08 1.51
CA LYS A 133 -3.94 -23.33 0.25
C LYS A 133 -4.27 -21.84 0.34
N ARG A 134 -4.86 -21.37 1.45
CA ARG A 134 -5.28 -19.96 1.63
C ARG A 134 -4.12 -18.99 1.50
N GLY A 135 -2.98 -19.28 2.12
CA GLY A 135 -1.80 -18.45 2.04
C GLY A 135 -1.29 -18.27 0.60
N ARG A 136 -1.26 -19.36 -0.17
CA ARG A 136 -0.88 -19.32 -1.60
C ARG A 136 -1.86 -18.50 -2.44
N ALA A 137 -3.15 -18.60 -2.15
CA ALA A 137 -4.18 -17.83 -2.86
C ALA A 137 -4.04 -16.32 -2.59
N ILE A 138 -3.82 -15.92 -1.34
CA ILE A 138 -3.52 -14.54 -0.94
C ILE A 138 -2.28 -14.04 -1.67
N SER A 139 -1.17 -14.79 -1.62
CA SER A 139 0.09 -14.42 -2.26
C SER A 139 -0.06 -14.21 -3.76
N ASN A 140 -0.85 -15.04 -4.44
CA ASN A 140 -1.10 -14.90 -5.87
C ASN A 140 -1.79 -13.57 -6.19
N VAL A 141 -2.83 -13.17 -5.42
CA VAL A 141 -3.52 -11.89 -5.64
C VAL A 141 -2.59 -10.72 -5.34
N VAL A 142 -1.81 -10.78 -4.26
CA VAL A 142 -0.83 -9.74 -3.90
C VAL A 142 0.22 -9.58 -5.01
N LEU A 143 0.70 -10.69 -5.60
CA LEU A 143 1.62 -10.66 -6.73
C LEU A 143 1.04 -9.90 -7.94
N GLY A 144 -0.26 -10.05 -8.21
CA GLY A 144 -0.95 -9.26 -9.22
C GLY A 144 -0.83 -7.75 -8.94
N GLY A 145 -1.04 -7.35 -7.68
CA GLY A 145 -0.84 -5.98 -7.25
C GLY A 145 0.59 -5.47 -7.46
N THR A 146 1.58 -6.32 -7.20
CA THR A 146 3.01 -6.02 -7.45
C THR A 146 3.27 -5.71 -8.92
N ILE A 147 2.79 -6.55 -9.84
CA ILE A 147 2.95 -6.34 -11.28
C ILE A 147 2.30 -5.01 -11.70
N GLY A 148 1.06 -4.76 -11.26
CA GLY A 148 0.37 -3.50 -11.56
C GLY A 148 1.11 -2.29 -11.03
N SER A 149 1.68 -2.37 -9.83
CA SER A 149 2.42 -1.26 -9.20
C SER A 149 3.71 -0.89 -9.94
N VAL A 150 4.36 -1.84 -10.59
CA VAL A 150 5.56 -1.59 -11.41
C VAL A 150 5.16 -1.03 -12.79
N VAL A 151 4.09 -1.56 -13.38
CA VAL A 151 3.61 -1.15 -14.72
C VAL A 151 2.96 0.24 -14.69
N GLY A 152 2.22 0.56 -13.62
CA GLY A 152 1.45 1.81 -13.51
C GLY A 152 2.25 3.08 -13.82
N PRO A 153 3.38 3.34 -13.14
CA PRO A 153 4.17 4.55 -13.38
C PRO A 153 4.68 4.65 -14.80
N LEU A 154 5.02 3.53 -15.47
CA LEU A 154 5.52 3.51 -16.84
C LEU A 154 4.49 4.04 -17.86
N LEU A 155 3.20 4.01 -17.51
CA LEU A 155 2.12 4.53 -18.36
C LEU A 155 1.92 6.04 -18.22
N VAL A 156 2.50 6.68 -17.20
CA VAL A 156 2.28 8.11 -16.90
C VAL A 156 2.82 9.01 -18.03
N GLY A 157 4.08 8.80 -18.46
CA GLY A 157 4.68 9.58 -19.53
C GLY A 157 3.92 9.44 -20.87
N PRO A 158 3.71 8.22 -21.39
CA PRO A 158 2.96 8.03 -22.64
C PRO A 158 1.55 8.60 -22.61
N THR A 159 0.81 8.46 -21.50
CA THR A 159 -0.55 9.00 -21.39
C THR A 159 -0.57 10.51 -21.21
N GLY A 160 0.43 11.09 -20.56
CA GLY A 160 0.63 12.54 -20.51
C GLY A 160 0.83 13.14 -21.91
N LEU A 161 1.74 12.55 -22.70
CA LEU A 161 1.97 12.95 -24.07
C LEU A 161 0.72 12.77 -24.96
N TRP A 162 -0.03 11.70 -24.77
CA TRP A 162 -1.30 11.49 -25.46
C TRP A 162 -2.32 12.57 -25.09
N SER A 163 -2.42 12.91 -23.82
CA SER A 163 -3.31 13.97 -23.33
C SER A 163 -3.06 15.32 -24.04
N LEU A 164 -1.78 15.70 -24.16
CA LEU A 164 -1.39 16.91 -24.90
C LEU A 164 -1.81 16.87 -26.38
N LYS A 165 -1.66 15.71 -27.05
CA LYS A 165 -2.05 15.55 -28.46
C LYS A 165 -3.55 15.73 -28.69
N VAL A 166 -4.38 15.39 -27.70
CA VAL A 166 -5.83 15.55 -27.80
C VAL A 166 -6.33 16.87 -27.17
N GLY A 167 -5.41 17.79 -26.86
CA GLY A 167 -5.74 19.14 -26.38
C GLY A 167 -6.03 19.27 -24.90
N PHE A 168 -5.69 18.27 -24.08
CA PHE A 168 -5.84 18.31 -22.63
C PHE A 168 -4.49 18.54 -21.91
N PRO A 169 -4.50 19.01 -20.65
CA PRO A 169 -3.28 19.14 -19.85
C PRO A 169 -2.54 17.80 -19.72
N GLU A 170 -1.20 17.83 -19.72
CA GLU A 170 -0.34 16.66 -19.59
C GLU A 170 -0.71 15.80 -18.36
N MET A 171 -0.96 16.45 -17.22
CA MET A 171 -1.28 15.79 -15.96
C MET A 171 -2.69 15.17 -15.92
N ALA A 172 -3.56 15.44 -16.91
CA ALA A 172 -4.84 14.74 -17.02
C ALA A 172 -4.70 13.32 -17.58
N GLY A 173 -3.64 13.05 -18.34
CA GLY A 173 -3.38 11.76 -18.99
C GLY A 173 -3.38 10.56 -18.06
N PRO A 174 -2.66 10.56 -16.92
CA PRO A 174 -2.62 9.42 -15.98
C PRO A 174 -3.99 9.02 -15.42
N TYR A 175 -4.95 9.94 -15.34
CA TYR A 175 -6.32 9.61 -14.88
C TYR A 175 -7.08 8.77 -15.92
N SER A 176 -6.71 8.84 -17.20
CA SER A 176 -7.25 7.95 -18.23
C SER A 176 -6.84 6.48 -18.01
N VAL A 177 -5.65 6.24 -17.46
CA VAL A 177 -5.20 4.89 -17.06
C VAL A 177 -6.09 4.37 -15.94
N GLY A 178 -6.36 5.19 -14.93
CA GLY A 178 -7.29 4.85 -13.84
C GLY A 178 -8.68 4.50 -14.39
N PHE A 179 -9.25 5.38 -15.22
CA PHE A 179 -10.54 5.16 -15.88
C PHE A 179 -10.58 3.83 -16.63
N LEU A 180 -9.62 3.58 -17.50
CA LEU A 180 -9.58 2.38 -18.33
C LEU A 180 -9.40 1.11 -17.48
N PHE A 181 -8.45 1.12 -16.55
CA PHE A 181 -8.09 -0.09 -15.82
C PHE A 181 -9.12 -0.47 -14.76
N TRP A 182 -9.70 0.50 -14.05
CA TRP A 182 -10.85 0.20 -13.17
C TRP A 182 -12.09 -0.18 -13.97
N GLY A 183 -12.31 0.40 -15.15
CA GLY A 183 -13.38 0.00 -16.05
C GLY A 183 -13.27 -1.46 -16.51
N VAL A 184 -12.09 -1.85 -17.01
CA VAL A 184 -11.82 -3.25 -17.38
C VAL A 184 -11.91 -4.17 -16.15
N ALA A 185 -11.41 -3.76 -15.00
CA ALA A 185 -11.51 -4.53 -13.76
C ALA A 185 -12.98 -4.72 -13.33
N ALA A 186 -13.83 -3.70 -13.47
CA ALA A 186 -15.27 -3.81 -13.21
C ALA A 186 -15.95 -4.88 -14.12
N ILE A 187 -15.62 -4.85 -15.40
CA ILE A 187 -16.12 -5.84 -16.38
C ILE A 187 -15.63 -7.25 -16.04
N LEU A 188 -14.34 -7.40 -15.74
CA LEU A 188 -13.75 -8.69 -15.36
C LEU A 188 -14.39 -9.26 -14.09
N VAL A 189 -14.66 -8.42 -13.08
CA VAL A 189 -15.38 -8.84 -11.87
C VAL A 189 -16.81 -9.27 -12.22
N PHE A 190 -17.52 -8.45 -12.99
CA PHE A 190 -18.93 -8.70 -13.30
C PHE A 190 -19.13 -9.98 -14.12
N ILE A 191 -18.26 -10.28 -15.06
CA ILE A 191 -18.33 -11.46 -15.92
C ILE A 191 -17.64 -12.66 -15.27
N GLY A 192 -16.43 -12.48 -14.77
CA GLY A 192 -15.51 -13.56 -14.39
C GLY A 192 -15.72 -14.10 -12.98
N LEU A 193 -16.20 -13.27 -12.03
CA LEU A 193 -16.35 -13.67 -10.63
C LEU A 193 -17.69 -14.41 -10.40
N ARG A 194 -17.85 -15.50 -11.12
CA ARG A 194 -19.01 -16.40 -11.06
C ARG A 194 -18.54 -17.84 -10.89
N PRO A 195 -19.07 -18.58 -9.88
CA PRO A 195 -20.02 -18.16 -8.83
C PRO A 195 -19.42 -17.13 -7.85
N ASP A 196 -20.29 -16.53 -6.98
CA ASP A 196 -19.82 -15.57 -5.97
C ASP A 196 -18.85 -16.26 -4.98
N PRO A 197 -17.67 -15.68 -4.70
CA PRO A 197 -16.71 -16.26 -3.76
C PRO A 197 -17.30 -16.58 -2.38
N ARG A 198 -18.22 -15.74 -1.88
CA ARG A 198 -18.92 -15.95 -0.60
C ARG A 198 -19.70 -17.26 -0.59
N ASP A 199 -20.42 -17.55 -1.67
CA ASP A 199 -21.27 -18.73 -1.72
C ASP A 199 -20.41 -20.00 -1.83
N VAL A 200 -19.32 -19.94 -2.61
CA VAL A 200 -18.31 -21.03 -2.68
C VAL A 200 -17.66 -21.25 -1.31
N GLY A 201 -17.29 -20.17 -0.60
CA GLY A 201 -16.68 -20.26 0.72
C GLY A 201 -17.61 -20.87 1.76
N ARG A 202 -18.90 -20.50 1.75
CA ARG A 202 -19.92 -21.06 2.64
C ARG A 202 -20.14 -22.56 2.37
N GLU A 203 -20.19 -22.98 1.13
CA GLU A 203 -20.33 -24.37 0.78
C GLU A 203 -19.10 -25.19 1.19
N LEU A 204 -17.90 -24.64 0.96
CA LEU A 204 -16.65 -25.28 1.39
C LEU A 204 -16.57 -25.44 2.91
N ALA A 205 -17.03 -24.45 3.67
CA ALA A 205 -17.11 -24.51 5.13
C ALA A 205 -18.11 -25.58 5.62
N ARG A 206 -19.24 -25.74 4.94
CA ARG A 206 -20.22 -26.82 5.26
C ARG A 206 -19.65 -28.21 5.03
N LEU A 207 -18.86 -28.39 3.97
CA LEU A 207 -18.25 -29.67 3.63
C LEU A 207 -17.06 -30.04 4.55
N ASN A 208 -16.48 -29.05 5.29
CA ASN A 208 -15.32 -29.24 6.17
C ASN A 208 -15.53 -28.61 7.56
N PRO A 209 -16.46 -29.12 8.39
CA PRO A 209 -16.82 -28.51 9.68
C PRO A 209 -15.71 -28.58 10.73
N HIS A 210 -14.67 -29.43 10.55
CA HIS A 210 -13.59 -29.62 11.52
C HIS A 210 -12.48 -28.54 11.48
N THR A 211 -12.61 -27.51 10.65
CA THR A 211 -11.62 -26.41 10.54
C THR A 211 -11.94 -25.20 11.42
N VAL A 212 -12.89 -25.31 12.36
CA VAL A 212 -13.15 -24.24 13.33
C VAL A 212 -12.04 -24.26 14.39
N PRO A 213 -11.23 -23.20 14.54
CA PRO A 213 -10.22 -23.16 15.58
C PRO A 213 -10.88 -23.25 16.96
N HIS A 214 -10.32 -24.06 17.86
CA HIS A 214 -10.72 -24.06 19.25
C HIS A 214 -10.53 -22.65 19.81
N LEU A 215 -11.62 -22.05 20.26
CA LEU A 215 -11.65 -20.71 20.86
C LEU A 215 -11.07 -20.78 22.28
N GLY A 216 -9.74 -20.69 22.41
CA GLY A 216 -9.11 -20.27 23.64
C GLY A 216 -9.50 -18.80 23.97
N ARG A 217 -9.33 -18.37 25.22
CA ARG A 217 -9.57 -16.98 25.64
C ARG A 217 -8.77 -16.03 24.75
N THR A 218 -9.46 -15.23 23.91
CA THR A 218 -8.85 -14.17 23.11
C THR A 218 -8.50 -12.99 24.00
N ARG A 219 -7.26 -12.52 23.90
CA ARG A 219 -6.79 -11.32 24.62
C ARG A 219 -7.50 -10.08 24.07
N THR A 220 -7.71 -9.10 24.94
CA THR A 220 -8.19 -7.78 24.55
C THR A 220 -7.10 -7.04 23.74
N LEU A 221 -7.49 -6.08 22.92
CA LEU A 221 -6.53 -5.26 22.16
C LEU A 221 -5.53 -4.55 23.10
N ARG A 222 -6.00 -4.10 24.27
CA ARG A 222 -5.16 -3.48 25.30
C ARG A 222 -4.08 -4.43 25.81
N GLU A 223 -4.43 -5.67 26.13
CA GLU A 223 -3.47 -6.71 26.58
C GLU A 223 -2.44 -7.03 25.48
N ILE A 224 -2.87 -7.06 24.21
CA ILE A 224 -2.01 -7.29 23.05
C ILE A 224 -1.01 -6.13 22.91
N LEU A 225 -1.48 -4.89 22.97
CA LEU A 225 -0.67 -3.68 22.82
C LEU A 225 0.33 -3.46 23.97
N GLN A 226 0.17 -4.14 25.11
CA GLN A 226 1.16 -4.10 26.19
C GLN A 226 2.40 -4.96 25.92
N GLN A 227 2.37 -5.81 24.90
CA GLN A 227 3.51 -6.66 24.56
C GLN A 227 4.60 -5.88 23.82
N PRO A 228 5.86 -5.88 24.30
CA PRO A 228 6.94 -5.14 23.65
C PRO A 228 7.15 -5.49 22.18
N GLY A 229 7.04 -6.77 21.81
CA GLY A 229 7.15 -7.22 20.43
C GLY A 229 6.06 -6.65 19.51
N VAL A 230 4.83 -6.49 20.03
CA VAL A 230 3.72 -5.87 19.30
C VAL A 230 3.97 -4.38 19.09
N ILE A 231 4.45 -3.66 20.11
CA ILE A 231 4.77 -2.23 20.00
C ILE A 231 5.86 -2.03 18.94
N VAL A 232 6.96 -2.78 19.02
CA VAL A 232 8.06 -2.70 18.04
C VAL A 232 7.55 -2.97 16.64
N ALA A 233 6.72 -3.99 16.45
CA ALA A 233 6.16 -4.35 15.15
C ALA A 233 5.29 -3.23 14.57
N ILE A 234 4.30 -2.75 15.32
CA ILE A 234 3.37 -1.69 14.88
C ILE A 234 4.13 -0.40 14.59
N VAL A 235 4.97 0.06 15.52
CA VAL A 235 5.76 1.30 15.33
C VAL A 235 6.65 1.18 14.09
N THR A 236 7.32 0.03 13.89
CA THR A 236 8.15 -0.18 12.69
C THR A 236 7.34 -0.03 11.41
N VAL A 237 6.20 -0.71 11.30
CA VAL A 237 5.40 -0.71 10.07
C VAL A 237 4.78 0.67 9.80
N VAL A 238 4.26 1.33 10.84
CA VAL A 238 3.64 2.67 10.74
C VAL A 238 4.67 3.73 10.36
N PHE A 239 5.82 3.76 11.03
CA PHE A 239 6.88 4.74 10.73
C PHE A 239 7.52 4.49 9.37
N ALA A 240 7.77 3.24 8.99
CA ALA A 240 8.28 2.91 7.66
C ALA A 240 7.32 3.41 6.57
N GLN A 241 6.00 3.23 6.75
CA GLN A 241 4.97 3.72 5.84
C GLN A 241 4.95 5.26 5.80
N MET A 242 4.93 5.91 6.95
CA MET A 242 4.91 7.36 7.07
C MET A 242 6.13 7.99 6.38
N VAL A 243 7.34 7.53 6.68
CA VAL A 243 8.60 8.02 6.11
C VAL A 243 8.63 7.83 4.59
N MET A 244 8.24 6.65 4.12
CA MET A 244 8.18 6.34 2.70
C MET A 244 7.23 7.30 1.96
N ILE A 245 6.01 7.49 2.46
CA ILE A 245 5.03 8.40 1.85
C ILE A 245 5.52 9.84 1.90
N THR A 246 6.10 10.29 3.03
CA THR A 246 6.64 11.64 3.20
C THR A 246 7.61 12.01 2.08
N LEU A 247 8.57 11.15 1.78
CA LEU A 247 9.60 11.42 0.78
C LEU A 247 9.08 11.22 -0.64
N MET A 248 8.39 10.10 -0.89
CA MET A 248 7.90 9.71 -2.22
C MET A 248 6.92 10.74 -2.81
N VAL A 249 5.98 11.24 -1.99
CA VAL A 249 4.96 12.21 -2.46
C VAL A 249 5.60 13.50 -2.94
N MET A 250 6.60 14.02 -2.21
CA MET A 250 7.26 15.27 -2.59
C MET A 250 8.36 15.08 -3.65
N THR A 251 8.81 13.87 -3.92
CA THR A 251 9.83 13.61 -4.96
C THR A 251 9.37 14.10 -6.34
N SER A 252 8.11 13.85 -6.71
CA SER A 252 7.57 14.30 -8.00
C SER A 252 7.55 15.84 -8.10
N VAL A 253 7.18 16.54 -7.03
CA VAL A 253 7.19 18.00 -6.95
C VAL A 253 8.62 18.54 -7.03
N HIS A 254 9.55 17.95 -6.26
CA HIS A 254 10.97 18.31 -6.29
C HIS A 254 11.56 18.16 -7.69
N MET A 255 11.35 17.04 -8.35
CA MET A 255 11.82 16.81 -9.72
C MET A 255 11.24 17.82 -10.72
N LYS A 256 9.96 18.20 -10.55
CA LYS A 256 9.34 19.21 -11.42
C LYS A 256 9.95 20.61 -11.22
N VAL A 257 10.32 20.99 -10.00
CA VAL A 257 11.05 22.24 -9.71
C VAL A 257 12.38 22.29 -10.47
N TYR A 258 13.06 21.14 -10.64
CA TYR A 258 14.29 21.02 -11.44
C TYR A 258 14.04 20.70 -12.92
N HIS A 259 12.83 20.98 -13.42
CA HIS A 259 12.43 20.85 -14.84
C HIS A 259 12.55 19.43 -15.42
N HIS A 260 12.55 18.39 -14.60
CA HIS A 260 12.51 17.03 -15.11
C HIS A 260 11.17 16.74 -15.82
N PRO A 261 11.21 16.06 -16.99
CA PRO A 261 9.99 15.68 -17.70
C PRO A 261 9.23 14.60 -16.93
N LEU A 262 7.94 14.49 -17.20
CA LEU A 262 7.06 13.52 -16.54
C LEU A 262 7.52 12.06 -16.71
N THR A 263 8.16 11.75 -17.85
CA THR A 263 8.78 10.44 -18.10
C THR A 263 9.92 10.13 -17.13
N ALA A 264 10.77 11.10 -16.79
CA ALA A 264 11.84 10.93 -15.80
C ALA A 264 11.28 10.73 -14.39
N ILE A 265 10.25 11.51 -14.02
CA ILE A 265 9.53 11.33 -12.74
C ILE A 265 8.94 9.92 -12.66
N SER A 266 8.29 9.45 -13.72
CA SER A 266 7.74 8.10 -13.82
C SER A 266 8.78 7.01 -13.60
N LEU A 267 9.98 7.19 -14.16
CA LEU A 267 11.08 6.23 -14.03
C LEU A 267 11.57 6.12 -12.59
N VAL A 268 11.71 7.24 -11.89
CA VAL A 268 12.11 7.28 -10.46
C VAL A 268 11.06 6.60 -9.59
N ILE A 269 9.77 6.87 -9.83
CA ILE A 269 8.68 6.21 -9.09
C ILE A 269 8.63 4.71 -9.43
N SER A 270 8.91 4.30 -10.68
CA SER A 270 9.00 2.89 -11.05
C SER A 270 10.16 2.18 -10.32
N ALA A 271 11.33 2.83 -10.22
CA ALA A 271 12.46 2.30 -9.45
C ALA A 271 12.10 2.12 -7.97
N HIS A 272 11.39 3.09 -7.38
CA HIS A 272 10.89 2.99 -6.02
C HIS A 272 9.94 1.79 -5.83
N THR A 273 8.93 1.66 -6.68
CA THR A 273 7.95 0.56 -6.58
C THR A 273 8.60 -0.80 -6.84
N LEU A 274 9.61 -0.85 -7.70
CA LEU A 274 10.43 -2.06 -7.88
C LEU A 274 11.13 -2.44 -6.57
N GLY A 275 11.75 -1.48 -5.88
CA GLY A 275 12.36 -1.69 -4.55
C GLY A 275 11.35 -2.20 -3.53
N MET A 276 10.12 -1.67 -3.53
CA MET A 276 9.05 -2.09 -2.61
C MET A 276 8.63 -3.56 -2.79
N TYR A 277 8.61 -4.08 -4.00
CA TYR A 277 7.91 -5.33 -4.26
C TYR A 277 8.80 -6.45 -4.79
N ALA A 278 9.81 -6.16 -5.63
CA ALA A 278 10.61 -7.18 -6.30
C ALA A 278 11.42 -8.06 -5.32
N PHE A 279 11.75 -7.52 -4.16
CA PHE A 279 12.59 -8.18 -3.16
C PHE A 279 11.82 -8.87 -2.03
N SER A 280 10.48 -8.93 -2.09
CA SER A 280 9.63 -9.48 -1.03
C SER A 280 9.94 -10.94 -0.69
N ILE A 281 10.35 -11.76 -1.66
CA ILE A 281 10.78 -13.14 -1.41
C ILE A 281 12.10 -13.18 -0.64
N ILE A 282 13.01 -12.26 -0.96
CA ILE A 282 14.33 -12.16 -0.32
C ILE A 282 14.15 -11.67 1.11
N SER A 283 13.37 -10.60 1.32
CA SER A 283 13.09 -10.05 2.66
C SER A 283 12.40 -11.07 3.56
N GLY A 284 11.45 -11.87 3.03
CA GLY A 284 10.84 -12.97 3.77
C GLY A 284 11.86 -14.01 4.22
N ARG A 285 12.70 -14.49 3.30
CA ARG A 285 13.77 -15.46 3.62
C ARG A 285 14.80 -14.91 4.61
N LEU A 286 15.19 -13.65 4.49
CA LEU A 286 16.08 -12.99 5.45
C LEU A 286 15.42 -12.91 6.83
N THR A 287 14.15 -12.54 6.89
CA THR A 287 13.35 -12.46 8.12
C THR A 287 13.31 -13.80 8.86
N ASP A 288 13.23 -14.92 8.11
CA ASP A 288 13.25 -16.26 8.69
C ASP A 288 14.65 -16.70 9.13
N ARG A 289 15.69 -16.34 8.36
CA ARG A 289 17.08 -16.78 8.64
C ARG A 289 17.79 -15.93 9.69
N TRP A 290 17.71 -14.60 9.58
CA TRP A 290 18.42 -13.67 10.46
C TRP A 290 17.59 -13.25 11.68
N GLY A 291 16.26 -13.47 11.60
CA GLY A 291 15.32 -13.05 12.61
C GLY A 291 14.75 -11.66 12.36
N ARG A 292 13.55 -11.44 12.92
CA ARG A 292 12.70 -10.26 12.65
C ARG A 292 13.42 -8.95 12.99
N GLY A 293 14.05 -8.87 14.16
CA GLY A 293 14.69 -7.64 14.62
C GLY A 293 15.91 -7.21 13.77
N GLN A 294 16.72 -8.14 13.28
CA GLN A 294 17.87 -7.80 12.43
C GLN A 294 17.42 -7.25 11.08
N VAL A 295 16.35 -7.81 10.50
CA VAL A 295 15.82 -7.33 9.22
C VAL A 295 15.10 -5.98 9.39
N ILE A 296 14.45 -5.74 10.54
CA ILE A 296 13.91 -4.39 10.88
C ILE A 296 15.05 -3.37 10.94
N ILE A 297 16.16 -3.67 11.61
CA ILE A 297 17.33 -2.79 11.69
C ILE A 297 17.92 -2.51 10.31
N LEU A 298 18.07 -3.54 9.47
CA LEU A 298 18.52 -3.38 8.10
C LEU A 298 17.57 -2.48 7.29
N GLY A 299 16.26 -2.74 7.36
CA GLY A 299 15.24 -1.97 6.64
C GLY A 299 15.21 -0.51 7.08
N THR A 300 15.23 -0.24 8.38
CA THR A 300 15.28 1.13 8.92
C THR A 300 16.60 1.83 8.61
N GLY A 301 17.71 1.13 8.61
CA GLY A 301 19.01 1.65 8.16
C GLY A 301 19.00 2.06 6.69
N LEU A 302 18.41 1.24 5.81
CA LEU A 302 18.23 1.58 4.39
C LEU A 302 17.29 2.78 4.20
N LEU A 303 16.23 2.91 5.00
CA LEU A 303 15.35 4.09 4.97
C LEU A 303 16.12 5.37 5.33
N ILE A 304 16.95 5.34 6.39
CA ILE A 304 17.79 6.47 6.77
C ILE A 304 18.76 6.82 5.64
N LEU A 305 19.47 5.82 5.11
CA LEU A 305 20.42 6.02 4.00
C LEU A 305 19.74 6.65 2.79
N SER A 306 18.57 6.13 2.41
CA SER A 306 17.76 6.67 1.32
C SER A 306 17.40 8.15 1.55
N CYS A 307 16.90 8.49 2.74
CA CYS A 307 16.50 9.85 3.07
C CYS A 307 17.70 10.82 3.00
N LEU A 308 18.88 10.40 3.50
CA LEU A 308 20.10 11.20 3.46
C LEU A 308 20.66 11.35 2.04
N MET A 309 20.55 10.31 1.20
CA MET A 309 20.95 10.37 -0.22
C MET A 309 20.00 11.22 -1.05
N ALA A 310 18.70 11.17 -0.77
CA ALA A 310 17.68 11.93 -1.50
C ALA A 310 17.79 13.43 -1.20
N ALA A 311 18.12 13.82 0.04
CA ALA A 311 18.14 15.19 0.51
C ALA A 311 18.94 16.16 -0.39
N PRO A 312 20.20 15.88 -0.81
CA PRO A 312 20.96 16.76 -1.69
C PRO A 312 20.70 16.49 -3.20
N SER A 313 19.95 15.46 -3.55
CA SER A 313 19.88 14.95 -4.93
C SER A 313 18.92 15.77 -5.80
N THR A 314 19.43 16.31 -6.89
CA THR A 314 18.63 17.03 -7.90
C THR A 314 18.63 16.31 -9.26
N ASN A 315 19.59 15.39 -9.48
CA ASN A 315 19.75 14.63 -10.71
C ASN A 315 18.99 13.31 -10.69
N LEU A 316 18.58 12.86 -11.88
CA LEU A 316 17.76 11.67 -12.09
C LEU A 316 18.36 10.40 -11.46
N LEU A 317 19.64 10.11 -11.71
CA LEU A 317 20.27 8.85 -11.29
C LEU A 317 20.43 8.73 -9.78
N PRO A 318 21.04 9.71 -9.06
CA PRO A 318 21.13 9.67 -7.62
C PRO A 318 19.77 9.60 -6.93
N LEU A 319 18.80 10.36 -7.44
CA LEU A 319 17.44 10.36 -6.89
C LEU A 319 16.74 9.03 -7.15
N GLY A 320 16.93 8.43 -8.32
CA GLY A 320 16.41 7.10 -8.65
C GLY A 320 16.96 6.01 -7.74
N ILE A 321 18.27 6.04 -7.45
CA ILE A 321 18.91 5.11 -6.49
C ILE A 321 18.37 5.33 -5.08
N ALA A 322 18.26 6.58 -4.63
CA ALA A 322 17.74 6.92 -3.32
C ALA A 322 16.29 6.40 -3.16
N LEU A 323 15.44 6.64 -4.15
CA LEU A 323 14.04 6.18 -4.12
C LEU A 323 13.91 4.65 -4.23
N PHE A 324 14.78 3.99 -4.99
CA PHE A 324 14.86 2.52 -4.99
C PHE A 324 15.20 1.98 -3.59
N LEU A 325 16.21 2.58 -2.91
CA LEU A 325 16.58 2.22 -1.54
C LEU A 325 15.46 2.53 -0.54
N LEU A 326 14.70 3.60 -0.76
CA LEU A 326 13.50 3.92 0.04
C LEU A 326 12.48 2.78 -0.04
N GLY A 327 12.19 2.30 -1.25
CA GLY A 327 11.29 1.18 -1.47
C GLY A 327 11.81 -0.11 -0.83
N LEU A 328 13.09 -0.41 -1.01
CA LEU A 328 13.73 -1.61 -0.46
C LEU A 328 13.77 -1.59 1.08
N GLY A 329 14.11 -0.46 1.68
CA GLY A 329 14.10 -0.27 3.13
C GLY A 329 12.71 -0.42 3.72
N TRP A 330 11.71 0.17 3.05
CA TRP A 330 10.31 -0.03 3.41
C TRP A 330 9.91 -1.51 3.32
N ASN A 331 10.27 -2.20 2.25
CA ASN A 331 9.96 -3.62 2.09
C ASN A 331 10.51 -4.47 3.25
N PHE A 332 11.77 -4.29 3.61
CA PHE A 332 12.38 -5.05 4.71
C PHE A 332 11.74 -4.73 6.05
N ALA A 333 11.53 -3.45 6.37
CA ALA A 333 10.88 -3.03 7.61
C ALA A 333 9.41 -3.52 7.68
N TYR A 334 8.68 -3.42 6.57
CA TYR A 334 7.27 -3.82 6.49
C TYR A 334 7.10 -5.34 6.62
N VAL A 335 7.89 -6.13 5.88
CA VAL A 335 7.79 -7.59 5.91
C VAL A 335 8.20 -8.13 7.28
N ALA A 336 9.33 -7.67 7.82
CA ALA A 336 9.81 -8.13 9.12
C ALA A 336 8.91 -7.66 10.27
N GLY A 337 8.43 -6.42 10.23
CA GLY A 337 7.51 -5.88 11.22
C GLY A 337 6.15 -6.60 11.21
N SER A 338 5.58 -6.83 10.02
CA SER A 338 4.33 -7.57 9.87
C SER A 338 4.46 -9.03 10.34
N THR A 339 5.60 -9.67 10.05
CA THR A 339 5.89 -11.02 10.54
C THR A 339 6.03 -11.04 12.05
N LEU A 340 6.77 -10.07 12.63
CA LEU A 340 6.90 -9.94 14.08
C LEU A 340 5.54 -9.77 14.75
N LEU A 341 4.65 -8.93 14.19
CA LEU A 341 3.29 -8.77 14.69
C LEU A 341 2.52 -10.10 14.66
N ALA A 342 2.57 -10.82 13.54
CA ALA A 342 1.88 -12.08 13.36
C ALA A 342 2.37 -13.16 14.34
N ASP A 343 3.67 -13.18 14.69
CA ASP A 343 4.26 -14.11 15.65
C ASP A 343 3.80 -13.88 17.11
N GLN A 344 3.38 -12.65 17.44
CA GLN A 344 2.89 -12.27 18.76
C GLN A 344 1.40 -12.60 18.98
N LEU A 345 0.67 -12.99 17.91
CA LEU A 345 -0.78 -13.08 17.91
C LEU A 345 -1.29 -14.51 17.75
N LEU A 346 -2.28 -14.86 18.56
CA LEU A 346 -3.07 -16.05 18.34
C LEU A 346 -3.86 -15.95 17.02
N PRO A 347 -4.17 -17.05 16.35
CA PRO A 347 -4.95 -17.02 15.09
C PRO A 347 -6.26 -16.22 15.19
N THR A 348 -6.95 -16.29 16.33
CA THR A 348 -8.21 -15.59 16.62
C THR A 348 -8.04 -14.08 16.84
N GLU A 349 -6.83 -13.60 17.15
CA GLU A 349 -6.52 -12.19 17.43
C GLU A 349 -6.04 -11.45 16.19
N ARG A 350 -5.56 -12.20 15.17
CA ARG A 350 -4.88 -11.63 13.98
C ARG A 350 -5.76 -10.64 13.22
N ALA A 351 -7.01 -10.99 12.94
CA ALA A 351 -7.88 -10.15 12.12
C ALA A 351 -8.15 -8.78 12.78
N LYS A 352 -8.46 -8.77 14.08
CA LYS A 352 -8.73 -7.54 14.83
C LYS A 352 -7.49 -6.67 14.97
N THR A 353 -6.35 -7.28 15.32
CA THR A 353 -5.10 -6.55 15.51
C THR A 353 -4.53 -6.04 14.20
N GLN A 354 -4.65 -6.82 13.12
CA GLN A 354 -4.24 -6.38 11.79
C GLN A 354 -5.10 -5.20 11.31
N GLY A 355 -6.44 -5.26 11.51
CA GLY A 355 -7.31 -4.13 11.18
C GLY A 355 -6.96 -2.85 11.93
N PHE A 356 -6.59 -2.96 13.22
CA PHE A 356 -6.08 -1.82 13.99
C PHE A 356 -4.74 -1.31 13.46
N ASN A 357 -3.80 -2.20 13.14
CA ASN A 357 -2.52 -1.84 12.53
C ASN A 357 -2.72 -1.13 11.18
N ASP A 358 -3.61 -1.63 10.32
CA ASP A 358 -3.89 -1.03 9.02
C ASP A 358 -4.53 0.37 9.16
N LEU A 359 -5.33 0.59 10.20
CA LEU A 359 -5.87 1.90 10.53
C LEU A 359 -4.74 2.89 10.93
N LEU A 360 -3.82 2.47 11.81
CA LEU A 360 -2.66 3.28 12.19
C LEU A 360 -1.73 3.55 11.00
N LEU A 361 -1.55 2.58 10.12
CA LEU A 361 -0.83 2.73 8.84
C LEU A 361 -1.46 3.83 7.98
N GLY A 362 -2.79 3.84 7.85
CA GLY A 362 -3.53 4.85 7.12
C GLY A 362 -3.34 6.26 7.71
N PHE A 363 -3.45 6.40 9.03
CA PHE A 363 -3.22 7.68 9.70
C PHE A 363 -1.76 8.15 9.58
N GLY A 364 -0.79 7.25 9.74
CA GLY A 364 0.63 7.56 9.56
C GLY A 364 0.92 8.03 8.12
N ALA A 365 0.37 7.34 7.12
CA ALA A 365 0.50 7.72 5.71
C ALA A 365 -0.14 9.09 5.41
N ALA A 366 -1.34 9.35 5.95
CA ALA A 366 -2.02 10.64 5.77
C ALA A 366 -1.25 11.79 6.44
N ALA A 367 -0.77 11.57 7.67
CA ALA A 367 0.05 12.55 8.40
C ALA A 367 1.37 12.82 7.67
N GLY A 368 2.05 11.77 7.20
CA GLY A 368 3.29 11.88 6.43
C GLY A 368 3.08 12.66 5.12
N SER A 369 2.00 12.37 4.39
CA SER A 369 1.67 13.06 3.16
C SER A 369 1.33 14.53 3.39
N PHE A 370 0.43 14.82 4.32
CA PHE A 370 0.04 16.19 4.65
C PHE A 370 1.24 17.01 5.16
N GLY A 371 1.97 16.47 6.14
CA GLY A 371 3.14 17.14 6.74
C GLY A 371 4.28 17.34 5.73
N SER A 372 4.42 16.44 4.75
CA SER A 372 5.47 16.55 3.74
C SER A 372 5.37 17.83 2.90
N GLY A 373 4.16 18.22 2.51
CA GLY A 373 3.93 19.46 1.77
C GLY A 373 4.31 20.71 2.58
N MET A 374 3.97 20.74 3.87
CA MET A 374 4.29 21.85 4.78
C MET A 374 5.81 21.99 4.98
N VAL A 375 6.50 20.89 5.28
CA VAL A 375 7.97 20.90 5.45
C VAL A 375 8.68 21.27 4.15
N PHE A 376 8.22 20.70 3.02
CA PHE A 376 8.78 21.02 1.70
C PHE A 376 8.64 22.52 1.37
N ALA A 377 7.47 23.11 1.61
CA ALA A 377 7.23 24.53 1.34
C ALA A 377 8.03 25.45 2.25
N ALA A 378 8.24 25.07 3.52
CA ALA A 378 8.97 25.88 4.48
C ALA A 378 10.49 25.79 4.32
N SER A 379 11.04 24.61 4.00
CA SER A 379 12.48 24.34 4.14
C SER A 379 13.05 23.48 2.99
N GLY A 380 12.25 23.16 1.99
CA GLY A 380 12.67 22.41 0.80
C GLY A 380 12.81 20.89 1.03
N TYR A 381 13.21 20.20 -0.06
CA TYR A 381 13.30 18.73 -0.09
C TYR A 381 14.42 18.17 0.79
N GLY A 382 15.54 18.91 0.93
CA GLY A 382 16.65 18.51 1.79
C GLY A 382 16.24 18.40 3.25
N ALA A 383 15.55 19.42 3.78
CA ALA A 383 15.03 19.40 5.15
C ALA A 383 13.99 18.29 5.35
N LEU A 384 13.15 18.02 4.34
CA LEU A 384 12.20 16.93 4.36
C LEU A 384 12.91 15.58 4.52
N GLY A 385 14.00 15.35 3.78
CA GLY A 385 14.83 14.15 3.90
C GLY A 385 15.42 13.99 5.30
N LEU A 386 15.90 15.07 5.92
CA LEU A 386 16.43 15.04 7.29
C LEU A 386 15.35 14.76 8.33
N VAL A 387 14.17 15.36 8.20
CA VAL A 387 13.01 15.08 9.09
C VAL A 387 12.60 13.61 8.97
N ALA A 388 12.51 13.08 7.76
CA ALA A 388 12.18 11.68 7.51
C ALA A 388 13.22 10.72 8.07
N ALA A 389 14.53 11.03 7.91
CA ALA A 389 15.62 10.26 8.49
C ALA A 389 15.53 10.25 10.03
N SER A 390 15.29 11.42 10.65
CA SER A 390 15.14 11.55 12.10
C SER A 390 13.96 10.75 12.64
N ALA A 391 12.82 10.78 11.95
CA ALA A 391 11.65 9.98 12.31
C ALA A 391 11.95 8.46 12.28
N THR A 392 12.83 8.02 11.38
CA THR A 392 13.23 6.60 11.27
C THR A 392 14.09 6.12 12.45
N LEU A 393 14.69 7.04 13.21
CA LEU A 393 15.45 6.67 14.43
C LEU A 393 14.56 6.06 15.52
N VAL A 394 13.25 6.38 15.52
CA VAL A 394 12.31 5.81 16.50
C VAL A 394 12.17 4.28 16.33
N PRO A 395 11.77 3.75 15.17
CA PRO A 395 11.68 2.30 15.00
C PRO A 395 13.05 1.61 15.06
N LEU A 396 14.13 2.27 14.63
CA LEU A 396 15.49 1.75 14.76
C LEU A 396 15.88 1.55 16.23
N GLY A 397 15.69 2.58 17.05
CA GLY A 397 15.99 2.52 18.48
C GLY A 397 15.18 1.46 19.22
N LEU A 398 13.88 1.33 18.90
CA LEU A 398 13.01 0.30 19.47
C LEU A 398 13.45 -1.11 19.05
N ALA A 399 13.84 -1.31 17.79
CA ALA A 399 14.31 -2.61 17.31
C ALA A 399 15.65 -3.02 17.97
N LEU A 400 16.58 -2.07 18.14
CA LEU A 400 17.84 -2.31 18.85
C LEU A 400 17.59 -2.65 20.32
N TRP A 401 16.76 -1.88 21.00
CA TRP A 401 16.38 -2.15 22.39
C TRP A 401 15.72 -3.54 22.55
N TRP A 402 14.81 -3.91 21.68
CA TRP A 402 14.15 -5.21 21.71
C TRP A 402 15.13 -6.36 21.50
N GLN A 403 16.08 -6.22 20.58
CA GLN A 403 17.12 -7.22 20.36
C GLN A 403 18.07 -7.37 21.56
N MET A 404 18.48 -6.27 22.18
CA MET A 404 19.33 -6.32 23.37
C MET A 404 18.65 -7.06 24.52
N ARG A 405 17.37 -6.80 24.77
CA ARG A 405 16.59 -7.53 25.78
C ARG A 405 16.52 -9.04 25.49
N GLY A 406 16.27 -9.41 24.24
CA GLY A 406 16.22 -10.83 23.85
C GLY A 406 17.55 -11.57 24.00
N ARG A 407 18.68 -10.88 23.83
CA ARG A 407 20.02 -11.43 24.09
C ARG A 407 20.30 -11.59 25.58
N LEU A 408 19.96 -10.62 26.39
CA LEU A 408 20.14 -10.65 27.85
C LEU A 408 19.30 -11.78 28.50
N ALA A 409 18.07 -11.98 28.01
CA ALA A 409 17.23 -13.08 28.50
C ALA A 409 17.79 -14.47 28.16
N ARG A 410 18.59 -14.61 27.08
CA ARG A 410 19.24 -15.89 26.70
C ARG A 410 20.59 -16.09 27.37
N SER A 411 21.21 -15.05 27.90
CA SER A 411 22.53 -15.12 28.56
C SER A 411 22.45 -15.40 30.06
N VAL A 412 21.25 -15.42 30.66
CA VAL A 412 21.04 -15.87 32.04
C VAL A 412 21.01 -17.41 32.03
N PRO A 413 21.97 -18.12 32.59
CA PRO A 413 21.94 -19.58 32.67
C PRO A 413 20.68 -19.97 33.44
N SER A 414 19.92 -20.93 32.94
CA SER A 414 18.86 -21.61 33.70
C SER A 414 19.56 -22.43 34.75
N ASN A 415 19.86 -21.82 35.89
CA ASN A 415 20.17 -22.53 37.12
C ASN A 415 18.86 -23.07 37.66
N ILE A 416 18.43 -24.24 37.19
CA ILE A 416 17.60 -25.22 37.95
C ILE A 416 17.93 -26.60 37.37
#